data_cc4511b99693b1d01949441c2d721deb
#
_entry.id   cc4511b99693b1d01949441c2d721deb
#
_cell.length_a   1.000
_cell.length_b   1.000
_cell.length_c   1.000
_cell.angle_alpha   90.00
_cell.angle_beta   90.00
_cell.angle_gamma   90.00
#
_symmetry.space_group_name_H-M   'P 1'
#
loop_
_entity.id
_entity.type
_entity.pdbx_description
1 polymer ?
#
loop_
_entity_poly.entity_id
_entity_poly.type
_entity_poly.pdbx_seq_one_letter_code
_entity_poly.pdbx_strand_id
1 'polypeptide(L)'
;MEENYIFKKIIKRNVLFFILVLVIALIGLIILKYHVEGEQNMPFDLSEILVVSTAEGNQKEETGDNNWNVDIYQTNDVYLNIKKNKNYKDTEIIKNIEIKNINIDEKPSIGKIELYVPSNENEIYNYEENYKINSNIVFEGDKKSDIKNLKISNQGGTIVFRIVNKTGKEYISNDEELKHDGTLLQKAEVNNEDIKAKISFDIVITLESGVSFSGKITIEIPVDDVTTQGVTNLDKKDMKDVVFKRQ
;
A
#
# COMPACT_ATOMS: atom_id res chain seq x y z
N MET A 1 44.71 -43.58 36.27
CA MET A 1 44.79 -42.21 35.65
C MET A 1 43.97 -42.06 34.41
N GLU A 2 43.85 -43.03 33.52
CA GLU A 2 43.06 -42.98 32.29
C GLU A 2 41.54 -42.86 32.49
N GLU A 3 40.95 -43.61 33.43
CA GLU A 3 39.51 -43.53 33.70
C GLU A 3 39.05 -42.12 34.11
N ASN A 4 39.82 -41.44 34.94
CA ASN A 4 39.51 -40.06 35.34
C ASN A 4 39.58 -39.06 34.17
N TYR A 5 40.41 -39.32 33.16
CA TYR A 5 40.52 -38.49 31.96
C TYR A 5 39.31 -38.69 31.03
N ILE A 6 38.90 -39.93 30.84
CA ILE A 6 37.73 -40.30 30.01
C ILE A 6 36.46 -39.72 30.65
N PHE A 7 36.28 -39.84 31.97
CA PHE A 7 35.14 -39.30 32.70
C PHE A 7 35.05 -37.76 32.58
N LYS A 8 36.17 -37.06 32.75
CA LYS A 8 36.24 -35.59 32.54
C LYS A 8 35.92 -35.17 31.10
N LYS A 9 36.32 -35.96 30.11
CA LYS A 9 36.05 -35.71 28.69
C LYS A 9 34.57 -35.89 28.36
N ILE A 10 33.91 -36.89 28.92
CA ILE A 10 32.47 -37.16 28.76
C ILE A 10 31.65 -36.05 29.42
N ILE A 11 32.02 -35.63 30.64
CA ILE A 11 31.33 -34.54 31.33
C ILE A 11 31.45 -33.25 30.52
N LYS A 12 32.64 -32.89 30.03
CA LYS A 12 32.82 -31.68 29.20
C LYS A 12 31.97 -31.72 27.93
N ARG A 13 31.87 -32.87 27.27
CA ARG A 13 31.04 -33.04 26.06
C ARG A 13 29.55 -32.88 26.36
N ASN A 14 29.08 -33.46 27.45
CA ASN A 14 27.68 -33.36 27.87
C ASN A 14 27.32 -31.93 28.30
N VAL A 15 28.20 -31.25 29.03
CA VAL A 15 28.02 -29.84 29.38
C VAL A 15 27.98 -28.96 28.15
N LEU A 16 28.88 -29.17 27.17
CA LEU A 16 28.86 -28.42 25.90
C LEU A 16 27.55 -28.65 25.13
N PHE A 17 27.07 -29.90 25.08
CA PHE A 17 25.79 -30.22 24.43
C PHE A 17 24.62 -29.53 25.13
N PHE A 18 24.58 -29.50 26.46
CA PHE A 18 23.56 -28.80 27.25
C PHE A 18 23.57 -27.28 26.98
N ILE A 19 24.76 -26.68 26.92
CA ILE A 19 24.91 -25.26 26.59
C ILE A 19 24.37 -24.98 25.19
N LEU A 20 24.69 -25.84 24.20
CA LEU A 20 24.20 -25.68 22.82
C LEU A 20 22.68 -25.76 22.74
N VAL A 21 22.06 -26.72 23.43
CA VAL A 21 20.59 -26.85 23.48
C VAL A 21 19.96 -25.63 24.13
N LEU A 22 20.55 -25.10 25.18
CA LEU A 22 20.06 -23.92 25.89
C LEU A 22 20.15 -22.65 24.99
N VAL A 23 21.24 -22.50 24.24
CA VAL A 23 21.39 -21.39 23.27
C VAL A 23 20.35 -21.49 22.16
N ILE A 24 20.12 -22.69 21.62
CA ILE A 24 19.08 -22.89 20.57
C ILE A 24 17.68 -22.58 21.14
N ALA A 25 17.40 -23.02 22.38
CA ALA A 25 16.12 -22.70 23.02
C ALA A 25 15.94 -21.21 23.27
N LEU A 26 17.00 -20.50 23.69
CA LEU A 26 16.97 -19.04 23.85
C LEU A 26 16.74 -18.30 22.51
N ILE A 27 17.42 -18.73 21.45
CA ILE A 27 17.19 -18.17 20.11
C ILE A 27 15.74 -18.41 19.67
N GLY A 28 15.21 -19.61 19.87
CA GLY A 28 13.81 -19.93 19.59
C GLY A 28 12.83 -19.06 20.36
N LEU A 29 13.07 -18.81 21.66
CA LEU A 29 12.25 -17.92 22.48
C LEU A 29 12.31 -16.47 22.01
N ILE A 30 13.50 -15.99 21.59
CA ILE A 30 13.65 -14.63 21.05
C ILE A 30 12.85 -14.50 19.75
N ILE A 31 12.96 -15.46 18.83
CA ILE A 31 12.21 -15.45 17.57
C ILE A 31 10.69 -15.47 17.84
N LEU A 32 10.22 -16.33 18.73
CA LEU A 32 8.80 -16.39 19.13
C LEU A 32 8.34 -15.08 19.75
N LYS A 33 9.13 -14.50 20.65
CA LYS A 33 8.80 -13.22 21.29
C LYS A 33 8.67 -12.10 20.25
N TYR A 34 9.60 -11.98 19.29
CA TYR A 34 9.53 -11.01 18.22
C TYR A 34 8.29 -11.19 17.33
N HIS A 35 7.94 -12.43 17.02
CA HIS A 35 6.75 -12.74 16.25
C HIS A 35 5.46 -12.34 16.99
N VAL A 36 5.37 -12.73 18.27
CA VAL A 36 4.23 -12.39 19.13
C VAL A 36 4.13 -10.89 19.42
N GLU A 37 5.24 -10.20 19.63
CA GLU A 37 5.24 -8.73 19.79
C GLU A 37 4.79 -8.02 18.53
N GLY A 38 5.17 -8.50 17.34
CA GLY A 38 4.74 -7.94 16.06
C GLY A 38 3.24 -8.08 15.82
N GLU A 39 2.63 -9.18 16.24
CA GLU A 39 1.20 -9.46 16.03
C GLU A 39 0.30 -8.89 17.14
N GLN A 40 0.74 -8.91 18.39
CA GLN A 40 -0.12 -8.60 19.55
C GLN A 40 0.14 -7.23 20.18
N ASN A 41 1.32 -6.66 20.00
CA ASN A 41 1.74 -5.43 20.67
C ASN A 41 2.09 -4.29 19.70
N MET A 42 1.49 -4.27 18.53
CA MET A 42 1.66 -3.18 17.60
C MET A 42 0.90 -1.94 18.09
N PRO A 43 1.56 -0.75 18.22
CA PRO A 43 0.91 0.45 18.74
C PRO A 43 -0.11 1.07 17.79
N PHE A 44 -0.01 0.76 16.51
CA PHE A 44 -0.89 1.27 15.47
C PHE A 44 -1.38 0.13 14.57
N ASP A 45 -2.67 0.13 14.26
CA ASP A 45 -3.34 -0.85 13.41
C ASP A 45 -3.68 -0.22 12.05
N LEU A 46 -3.49 -0.97 10.98
CA LEU A 46 -4.17 -0.70 9.72
C LEU A 46 -5.62 -1.12 9.87
N SER A 47 -6.53 -0.15 9.94
CA SER A 47 -7.94 -0.40 10.27
C SER A 47 -8.85 -0.53 9.07
N GLU A 48 -8.43 -0.02 7.92
CA GLU A 48 -9.23 0.02 6.70
C GLU A 48 -8.36 0.25 5.48
N ILE A 49 -8.69 -0.40 4.38
CA ILE A 49 -8.20 -0.11 3.04
C ILE A 49 -9.42 0.24 2.20
N LEU A 50 -9.50 1.47 1.71
CA LEU A 50 -10.51 1.90 0.77
C LEU A 50 -9.84 2.16 -0.58
N VAL A 51 -10.35 1.55 -1.64
CA VAL A 51 -9.94 1.84 -3.02
C VAL A 51 -11.13 2.40 -3.75
N VAL A 52 -11.01 3.61 -4.29
CA VAL A 52 -12.04 4.22 -5.12
C VAL A 52 -11.55 4.23 -6.55
N SER A 53 -12.22 3.49 -7.42
CA SER A 53 -11.93 3.41 -8.85
C SER A 53 -12.87 4.32 -9.62
N THR A 54 -12.31 5.19 -10.47
CA THR A 54 -13.07 6.18 -11.23
C THR A 54 -12.64 6.17 -12.70
N ALA A 55 -13.60 6.35 -13.59
CA ALA A 55 -13.34 6.61 -15.00
C ALA A 55 -13.12 8.11 -15.20
N GLU A 56 -11.97 8.48 -15.75
CA GLU A 56 -11.62 9.87 -16.08
C GLU A 56 -11.32 10.01 -17.57
N GLY A 57 -11.58 11.18 -18.11
CA GLY A 57 -11.27 11.53 -19.48
C GLY A 57 -10.47 12.83 -19.55
N ASN A 58 -9.56 12.91 -20.50
CA ASN A 58 -8.81 14.12 -20.79
C ASN A 58 -9.02 14.52 -22.25
N GLN A 59 -9.57 15.71 -22.47
CA GLN A 59 -9.76 16.30 -23.77
C GLN A 59 -8.42 16.78 -24.32
N LYS A 60 -8.00 16.27 -25.50
CA LYS A 60 -6.68 16.58 -26.07
C LYS A 60 -6.72 17.71 -27.09
N GLU A 61 -7.14 17.41 -28.27
CA GLU A 61 -7.05 18.31 -29.40
C GLU A 61 -8.38 18.35 -30.14
N GLU A 62 -8.69 19.53 -30.66
CA GLU A 62 -9.80 19.69 -31.58
C GLU A 62 -9.43 19.03 -32.91
N THR A 63 -10.22 18.04 -33.32
CA THR A 63 -10.00 17.28 -34.56
C THR A 63 -10.67 17.88 -35.79
N GLY A 64 -11.19 19.11 -35.68
CA GLY A 64 -11.98 19.83 -36.69
C GLY A 64 -13.50 19.63 -36.46
N ASP A 65 -14.30 20.52 -37.01
CA ASP A 65 -15.78 20.50 -36.93
C ASP A 65 -16.34 20.39 -35.48
N ASN A 66 -15.66 21.00 -34.50
CA ASN A 66 -16.00 20.93 -33.05
C ASN A 66 -15.95 19.50 -32.45
N ASN A 67 -15.11 18.65 -32.99
CA ASN A 67 -14.86 17.32 -32.41
C ASN A 67 -13.56 17.27 -31.62
N TRP A 68 -13.55 16.52 -30.53
CA TRP A 68 -12.42 16.39 -29.63
C TRP A 68 -12.00 14.92 -29.44
N ASN A 69 -10.71 14.67 -29.47
CA ASN A 69 -10.17 13.41 -28.98
C ASN A 69 -10.14 13.41 -27.46
N VAL A 70 -10.71 12.37 -26.86
CA VAL A 70 -10.75 12.17 -25.40
C VAL A 70 -9.99 10.91 -25.05
N ASP A 71 -8.86 11.08 -24.36
CA ASP A 71 -8.14 9.97 -23.73
C ASP A 71 -8.86 9.49 -22.50
N ILE A 72 -8.90 8.18 -22.29
CA ILE A 72 -9.59 7.55 -21.19
C ILE A 72 -8.62 6.90 -20.22
N TYR A 73 -8.82 7.19 -18.95
CA TYR A 73 -8.07 6.64 -17.83
C TYR A 73 -9.00 5.95 -16.83
N GLN A 74 -8.48 4.93 -16.17
CA GLN A 74 -9.04 4.45 -14.91
C GLN A 74 -8.11 4.93 -13.79
N THR A 75 -8.65 5.71 -12.86
CA THR A 75 -7.91 6.16 -11.69
C THR A 75 -8.38 5.42 -10.44
N ASN A 76 -7.46 5.06 -9.57
CA ASN A 76 -7.74 4.27 -8.38
C ASN A 76 -7.05 4.92 -7.19
N ASP A 77 -7.81 5.59 -6.34
CA ASP A 77 -7.31 6.18 -5.10
C ASP A 77 -7.28 5.15 -3.99
N VAL A 78 -6.09 4.86 -3.50
CA VAL A 78 -5.86 3.90 -2.42
C VAL A 78 -5.68 4.64 -1.12
N TYR A 79 -6.66 4.53 -0.23
CA TYR A 79 -6.64 5.11 1.12
C TYR A 79 -6.30 4.02 2.13
N LEU A 80 -5.29 4.27 2.96
CA LEU A 80 -4.88 3.39 4.05
C LEU A 80 -5.12 4.12 5.38
N ASN A 81 -6.03 3.60 6.19
CA ASN A 81 -6.41 4.21 7.45
C ASN A 81 -5.70 3.55 8.63
N ILE A 82 -4.78 4.28 9.25
CA ILE A 82 -3.96 3.84 10.37
C ILE A 82 -4.53 4.44 11.66
N LYS A 83 -4.84 3.60 12.64
CA LYS A 83 -5.39 4.00 13.92
C LYS A 83 -4.49 3.52 15.06
N LYS A 84 -4.50 4.30 16.15
CA LYS A 84 -3.85 3.88 17.38
C LYS A 84 -4.55 2.65 17.93
N ASN A 85 -3.78 1.63 18.29
CA ASN A 85 -4.29 0.44 18.95
C ASN A 85 -4.70 0.77 20.39
N LYS A 86 -5.98 0.65 20.69
CA LYS A 86 -6.55 0.97 22.01
C LYS A 86 -6.06 0.03 23.12
N ASN A 87 -5.60 -1.16 22.77
CA ASN A 87 -5.10 -2.17 23.71
C ASN A 87 -3.62 -1.95 24.05
N TYR A 88 -2.92 -1.09 23.30
CA TYR A 88 -1.53 -0.76 23.57
C TYR A 88 -1.42 0.27 24.68
N LYS A 89 -0.67 -0.06 25.74
CA LYS A 89 -0.64 0.73 26.99
C LYS A 89 0.32 1.91 26.96
N ASP A 90 1.40 1.77 26.17
CA ASP A 90 2.45 2.80 26.15
C ASP A 90 2.12 3.91 25.15
N THR A 91 2.73 5.07 25.34
CA THR A 91 2.55 6.21 24.43
C THR A 91 3.63 6.14 23.35
N GLU A 92 3.24 5.65 22.18
CA GLU A 92 4.08 5.67 20.98
C GLU A 92 3.52 6.64 19.96
N ILE A 93 4.41 7.20 19.14
CA ILE A 93 4.06 8.10 18.05
C ILE A 93 4.73 7.67 16.75
N ILE A 94 4.07 7.90 15.64
CA ILE A 94 4.57 7.60 14.30
C ILE A 94 5.66 8.61 13.95
N LYS A 95 6.84 8.11 13.58
CA LYS A 95 7.92 8.87 12.96
C LYS A 95 7.68 9.01 11.47
N ASN A 96 7.42 7.90 10.78
CA ASN A 96 7.02 7.89 9.38
C ASN A 96 6.25 6.60 9.03
N ILE A 97 5.56 6.64 7.89
CA ILE A 97 5.02 5.47 7.22
C ILE A 97 5.60 5.42 5.82
N GLU A 98 6.16 4.27 5.45
CA GLU A 98 6.73 4.03 4.15
C GLU A 98 5.93 2.97 3.39
N ILE A 99 5.59 3.25 2.12
CA ILE A 99 5.08 2.27 1.17
C ILE A 99 6.22 1.92 0.23
N LYS A 100 6.58 0.66 0.19
CA LYS A 100 7.72 0.16 -0.59
C LYS A 100 7.42 -1.17 -1.28
N ASN A 101 8.33 -1.60 -2.15
CA ASN A 101 8.22 -2.87 -2.88
C ASN A 101 6.89 -2.98 -3.65
N ILE A 102 6.46 -1.88 -4.27
CA ILE A 102 5.21 -1.85 -5.03
C ILE A 102 5.39 -2.72 -6.28
N ASN A 103 4.53 -3.72 -6.42
CA ASN A 103 4.56 -4.67 -7.52
C ASN A 103 3.17 -4.81 -8.14
N ILE A 104 3.11 -4.92 -9.47
CA ILE A 104 1.89 -5.21 -10.21
C ILE A 104 1.88 -6.73 -10.44
N ASP A 105 1.13 -7.43 -9.58
CA ASP A 105 1.07 -8.90 -9.60
C ASP A 105 0.27 -9.41 -10.81
N GLU A 106 -0.82 -8.71 -11.16
CA GLU A 106 -1.61 -8.95 -12.36
C GLU A 106 -1.79 -7.63 -13.11
N LYS A 107 -1.36 -7.61 -14.37
CA LYS A 107 -1.46 -6.42 -15.23
C LYS A 107 -2.80 -6.39 -15.95
N PRO A 108 -3.39 -5.21 -16.18
CA PRO A 108 -4.53 -5.09 -17.08
C PRO A 108 -4.15 -5.53 -18.49
N SER A 109 -5.12 -6.03 -19.25
CA SER A 109 -4.89 -6.47 -20.64
C SER A 109 -4.66 -5.30 -21.59
N ILE A 110 -5.17 -4.11 -21.22
CA ILE A 110 -4.96 -2.85 -21.94
C ILE A 110 -4.36 -1.78 -21.02
N GLY A 111 -3.62 -0.88 -21.62
CA GLY A 111 -3.09 0.28 -20.93
C GLY A 111 -1.78 0.06 -20.21
N LYS A 112 -1.41 1.06 -19.42
CA LYS A 112 -0.18 1.11 -18.63
C LYS A 112 -0.49 1.65 -17.25
N ILE A 113 -0.11 0.90 -16.23
CA ILE A 113 -0.24 1.35 -14.84
C ILE A 113 0.91 2.29 -14.50
N GLU A 114 0.56 3.43 -13.95
CA GLU A 114 1.46 4.40 -13.34
C GLU A 114 0.93 4.78 -11.96
N LEU A 115 1.84 5.13 -11.04
CA LEU A 115 1.50 5.47 -9.67
C LEU A 115 1.91 6.90 -9.38
N TYR A 116 1.08 7.59 -8.60
CA TYR A 116 1.27 9.01 -8.28
C TYR A 116 1.03 9.29 -6.80
N VAL A 117 1.79 10.26 -6.27
CA VAL A 117 1.56 10.85 -4.94
C VAL A 117 0.69 12.10 -5.06
N PRO A 118 -0.02 12.50 -4.00
CA PRO A 118 -0.70 13.79 -3.97
C PRO A 118 0.24 14.96 -4.25
N SER A 119 -0.22 15.95 -5.00
CA SER A 119 0.53 17.15 -5.33
C SER A 119 0.25 18.28 -4.34
N ASN A 120 1.10 19.31 -4.35
CA ASN A 120 0.93 20.55 -3.58
C ASN A 120 0.14 21.63 -4.34
N GLU A 121 -0.34 21.31 -5.54
CA GLU A 121 -0.97 22.25 -6.44
C GLU A 121 -2.51 22.27 -6.27
N ASN A 122 -3.19 22.99 -7.14
CA ASN A 122 -4.65 23.20 -7.05
C ASN A 122 -5.45 21.89 -7.17
N GLU A 123 -4.88 20.91 -7.86
CA GLU A 123 -5.44 19.58 -7.98
C GLU A 123 -4.75 18.62 -7.00
N ILE A 124 -5.51 17.69 -6.42
CA ILE A 124 -4.94 16.70 -5.47
C ILE A 124 -3.88 15.84 -6.17
N TYR A 125 -4.08 15.51 -7.45
CA TYR A 125 -3.12 14.76 -8.26
C TYR A 125 -2.72 15.56 -9.48
N ASN A 126 -1.41 15.62 -9.70
CA ASN A 126 -0.79 16.12 -10.91
C ASN A 126 -0.07 14.94 -11.58
N TYR A 127 -0.29 14.72 -12.86
CA TYR A 127 0.27 13.60 -13.62
C TYR A 127 1.64 13.92 -14.23
N GLU A 128 2.30 14.96 -13.76
CA GLU A 128 3.68 15.23 -14.10
C GLU A 128 4.66 14.21 -13.51
N GLU A 129 5.81 14.07 -14.14
CA GLU A 129 6.84 13.10 -13.76
C GLU A 129 7.33 13.29 -12.31
N ASN A 130 7.29 14.52 -11.79
CA ASN A 130 7.71 14.84 -10.41
C ASN A 130 6.85 14.15 -9.33
N TYR A 131 5.58 13.89 -9.64
CA TYR A 131 4.64 13.25 -8.70
C TYR A 131 4.49 11.75 -8.96
N LYS A 132 5.16 11.24 -9.99
CA LYS A 132 5.17 9.83 -10.30
C LYS A 132 6.02 9.03 -9.33
N ILE A 133 5.45 7.94 -8.84
CA ILE A 133 6.14 7.04 -7.92
C ILE A 133 7.04 6.11 -8.72
N ASN A 134 8.35 6.29 -8.58
CA ASN A 134 9.38 5.44 -9.18
C ASN A 134 10.13 4.61 -8.12
N SER A 135 9.83 4.84 -6.82
CA SER A 135 10.48 4.22 -5.68
C SER A 135 9.51 4.11 -4.50
N ASN A 136 10.01 4.24 -3.29
CA ASN A 136 9.19 4.24 -2.08
C ASN A 136 8.47 5.58 -1.88
N ILE A 137 7.32 5.54 -1.23
CA ILE A 137 6.59 6.72 -0.76
C ILE A 137 6.79 6.83 0.74
N VAL A 138 7.15 8.01 1.22
CA VAL A 138 7.36 8.26 2.66
C VAL A 138 6.41 9.35 3.12
N PHE A 139 5.60 9.05 4.14
CA PHE A 139 4.72 9.99 4.83
C PHE A 139 5.33 10.28 6.20
N GLU A 140 5.79 11.51 6.41
CA GLU A 140 6.39 11.94 7.67
C GLU A 140 5.32 12.13 8.76
N GLY A 141 5.62 11.68 9.97
CA GLY A 141 4.77 11.89 11.14
C GLY A 141 4.79 13.35 11.58
N ASP A 142 3.61 13.95 11.80
CA ASP A 142 3.47 15.32 12.27
C ASP A 142 2.26 15.43 13.22
N LYS A 143 2.12 16.57 13.88
CA LYS A 143 0.94 16.85 14.73
C LYS A 143 -0.36 16.91 13.94
N LYS A 144 -0.30 17.19 12.64
CA LYS A 144 -1.43 17.23 11.71
C LYS A 144 -1.12 16.41 10.47
N SER A 145 -2.13 15.69 9.98
CA SER A 145 -2.05 15.10 8.62
C SER A 145 -2.11 16.23 7.58
N ASP A 146 -1.28 16.09 6.57
CA ASP A 146 -1.25 16.98 5.41
C ASP A 146 -0.79 16.20 4.20
N ILE A 147 -1.76 15.77 3.38
CA ILE A 147 -1.49 14.98 2.16
C ILE A 147 -0.66 15.75 1.14
N LYS A 148 -0.77 17.08 1.11
CA LYS A 148 0.00 17.92 0.17
C LYS A 148 1.51 17.85 0.42
N ASN A 149 1.92 17.61 1.67
CA ASN A 149 3.32 17.48 2.05
C ASN A 149 3.71 16.03 2.37
N LEU A 150 2.91 15.05 1.94
CA LEU A 150 3.11 13.65 2.29
C LEU A 150 3.32 13.45 3.80
N LYS A 151 2.42 14.00 4.60
CA LYS A 151 2.44 13.90 6.05
C LYS A 151 1.26 13.10 6.56
N ILE A 152 1.46 12.46 7.70
CA ILE A 152 0.39 11.83 8.47
C ILE A 152 0.43 12.36 9.90
N SER A 153 -0.70 12.44 10.58
CA SER A 153 -0.71 12.69 12.01
C SER A 153 0.13 11.63 12.75
N ASN A 154 0.99 12.08 13.65
CA ASN A 154 1.81 11.17 14.46
C ASN A 154 1.01 10.28 15.42
N GLN A 155 -0.31 10.48 15.52
CA GLN A 155 -1.26 9.66 16.26
C GLN A 155 -2.10 8.73 15.37
N GLY A 156 -1.76 8.63 14.08
CA GLY A 156 -2.52 7.92 13.06
C GLY A 156 -3.35 8.85 12.17
N GLY A 157 -3.92 8.30 11.13
CA GLY A 157 -4.68 9.04 10.12
C GLY A 157 -4.79 8.25 8.83
N THR A 158 -5.17 8.92 7.76
CA THR A 158 -5.27 8.31 6.43
C THR A 158 -4.15 8.83 5.53
N ILE A 159 -3.47 7.90 4.88
CA ILE A 159 -2.54 8.20 3.79
C ILE A 159 -3.17 7.76 2.47
N VAL A 160 -2.78 8.40 1.37
CA VAL A 160 -3.35 8.15 0.05
C VAL A 160 -2.28 8.18 -1.03
N PHE A 161 -2.43 7.32 -2.02
CA PHE A 161 -1.72 7.39 -3.30
C PHE A 161 -2.66 6.95 -4.43
N ARG A 162 -2.34 7.32 -5.66
CA ARG A 162 -3.18 7.03 -6.84
C ARG A 162 -2.49 6.06 -7.78
N ILE A 163 -3.25 5.10 -8.26
CA ILE A 163 -2.90 4.17 -9.31
C ILE A 163 -3.69 4.57 -10.56
N VAL A 164 -3.01 4.87 -11.65
CA VAL A 164 -3.64 5.26 -12.91
C VAL A 164 -3.38 4.18 -13.95
N ASN A 165 -4.43 3.63 -14.53
CA ASN A 165 -4.34 2.85 -15.75
C ASN A 165 -4.61 3.78 -16.95
N LYS A 166 -3.56 4.15 -17.67
CA LYS A 166 -3.66 4.88 -18.94
C LYS A 166 -4.04 3.87 -20.00
N THR A 167 -5.34 3.74 -20.28
CA THR A 167 -5.88 2.63 -21.10
C THR A 167 -5.34 2.63 -22.54
N GLY A 168 -4.86 3.76 -23.04
CA GLY A 168 -4.49 3.94 -24.45
C GLY A 168 -5.70 3.88 -25.38
N LYS A 169 -6.91 4.00 -24.82
CA LYS A 169 -8.15 4.10 -25.56
C LYS A 169 -8.63 5.53 -25.56
N GLU A 170 -9.24 5.91 -26.65
CA GLU A 170 -9.80 7.23 -26.88
C GLU A 170 -11.09 7.13 -27.66
N TYR A 171 -11.93 8.15 -27.55
CA TYR A 171 -13.11 8.29 -28.41
C TYR A 171 -13.22 9.74 -28.87
N ILE A 172 -14.00 9.97 -29.94
CA ILE A 172 -14.27 11.31 -30.46
C ILE A 172 -15.57 11.81 -29.83
N SER A 173 -15.49 12.95 -29.13
CA SER A 173 -16.64 13.65 -28.56
C SER A 173 -16.97 14.88 -29.42
N ASN A 174 -18.25 15.13 -29.61
CA ASN A 174 -18.78 16.35 -30.21
C ASN A 174 -19.46 17.27 -29.17
N ASP A 175 -19.34 16.94 -27.89
CA ASP A 175 -19.82 17.78 -26.79
C ASP A 175 -18.91 19.01 -26.64
N GLU A 176 -19.45 20.16 -26.28
CA GLU A 176 -18.68 21.40 -26.01
C GLU A 176 -17.75 21.21 -24.78
N GLU A 177 -18.20 20.41 -23.82
CA GLU A 177 -17.44 20.06 -22.61
C GLU A 177 -17.48 18.56 -22.39
N LEU A 178 -16.37 18.02 -21.87
CA LEU A 178 -16.28 16.61 -21.48
C LEU A 178 -17.26 16.30 -20.34
N LYS A 179 -18.20 15.40 -20.57
CA LYS A 179 -19.16 14.96 -19.57
C LYS A 179 -18.67 13.72 -18.85
N HIS A 180 -18.43 13.86 -17.55
CA HIS A 180 -18.16 12.74 -16.65
C HIS A 180 -19.47 12.07 -16.20
N ASP A 181 -20.20 11.50 -17.16
CA ASP A 181 -21.53 10.89 -16.97
C ASP A 181 -21.48 9.40 -16.59
N GLY A 182 -20.29 8.91 -16.24
CA GLY A 182 -20.08 7.50 -15.86
C GLY A 182 -19.89 6.55 -17.04
N THR A 183 -20.02 6.99 -18.28
CA THR A 183 -19.96 6.10 -19.46
C THR A 183 -18.66 6.24 -20.27
N LEU A 184 -17.66 6.92 -19.73
CA LEU A 184 -16.41 7.22 -20.45
C LEU A 184 -15.69 5.94 -20.94
N LEU A 185 -15.53 4.96 -20.07
CA LEU A 185 -14.90 3.68 -20.44
C LEU A 185 -15.73 2.92 -21.49
N GLN A 186 -17.05 2.93 -21.35
CA GLN A 186 -17.96 2.30 -22.31
C GLN A 186 -17.90 2.97 -23.67
N LYS A 187 -17.83 4.30 -23.74
CA LYS A 187 -17.66 5.07 -24.99
C LYS A 187 -16.36 4.71 -25.71
N ALA A 188 -15.31 4.36 -24.96
CA ALA A 188 -14.03 3.91 -25.48
C ALA A 188 -13.95 2.38 -25.69
N GLU A 189 -15.08 1.67 -25.61
CA GLU A 189 -15.19 0.22 -25.79
C GLU A 189 -14.29 -0.58 -24.82
N VAL A 190 -14.15 -0.10 -23.58
CA VAL A 190 -13.37 -0.75 -22.52
C VAL A 190 -14.30 -1.57 -21.63
N ASN A 191 -13.95 -2.83 -21.39
CA ASN A 191 -14.68 -3.74 -20.52
C ASN A 191 -13.97 -3.92 -19.17
N ASN A 192 -14.69 -4.39 -18.14
CA ASN A 192 -14.14 -4.65 -16.82
C ASN A 192 -12.93 -5.60 -16.85
N GLU A 193 -12.99 -6.65 -17.68
CA GLU A 193 -11.88 -7.62 -17.82
C GLU A 193 -10.60 -7.00 -18.38
N ASP A 194 -10.73 -5.93 -19.18
CA ASP A 194 -9.59 -5.26 -19.81
C ASP A 194 -8.75 -4.46 -18.81
N ILE A 195 -9.38 -4.00 -17.72
CA ILE A 195 -8.78 -3.08 -16.74
C ILE A 195 -8.55 -3.71 -15.37
N LYS A 196 -8.82 -5.01 -15.21
CA LYS A 196 -8.50 -5.75 -13.98
C LYS A 196 -7.02 -5.70 -13.70
N ALA A 197 -6.68 -5.43 -12.46
CA ALA A 197 -5.31 -5.42 -11.98
C ALA A 197 -5.23 -5.86 -10.52
N LYS A 198 -4.07 -6.40 -10.15
CA LYS A 198 -3.75 -6.77 -8.77
C LYS A 198 -2.40 -6.21 -8.41
N ILE A 199 -2.32 -5.55 -7.25
CA ILE A 199 -1.13 -4.84 -6.80
C ILE A 199 -0.79 -5.28 -5.40
N SER A 200 0.49 -5.49 -5.14
CA SER A 200 1.00 -5.73 -3.79
C SER A 200 2.09 -4.72 -3.44
N PHE A 201 2.20 -4.43 -2.14
CA PHE A 201 3.21 -3.55 -1.58
C PHE A 201 3.40 -3.83 -0.10
N ASP A 202 4.52 -3.38 0.44
CA ASP A 202 4.78 -3.41 1.87
C ASP A 202 4.48 -2.04 2.48
N ILE A 203 3.76 -2.03 3.60
CA ILE A 203 3.63 -0.87 4.46
C ILE A 203 4.56 -1.04 5.67
N VAL A 204 5.37 -0.03 5.95
CA VAL A 204 6.27 0.01 7.10
C VAL A 204 5.91 1.19 7.98
N ILE A 205 5.55 0.92 9.22
CA ILE A 205 5.26 1.95 10.22
C ILE A 205 6.47 2.03 11.15
N THR A 206 7.17 3.16 11.16
CA THR A 206 8.31 3.43 12.03
C THR A 206 7.90 4.39 13.14
N LEU A 207 8.26 4.06 14.37
CA LEU A 207 7.97 4.84 15.56
C LEU A 207 9.15 5.75 15.92
N GLU A 208 8.90 6.79 16.71
CA GLU A 208 9.96 7.65 17.24
C GLU A 208 10.94 6.88 18.15
N SER A 209 10.50 5.82 18.80
CA SER A 209 11.36 4.89 19.54
C SER A 209 12.38 4.12 18.66
N GLY A 210 12.25 4.24 17.33
CA GLY A 210 13.10 3.54 16.36
C GLY A 210 12.63 2.12 16.01
N VAL A 211 11.54 1.64 16.62
CA VAL A 211 10.94 0.35 16.29
C VAL A 211 10.13 0.47 15.01
N SER A 212 10.22 -0.52 14.12
CA SER A 212 9.46 -0.58 12.87
C SER A 212 8.64 -1.86 12.77
N PHE A 213 7.48 -1.74 12.13
CA PHE A 213 6.59 -2.86 11.83
C PHE A 213 6.29 -2.87 10.35
N SER A 214 6.39 -4.03 9.70
CA SER A 214 6.14 -4.21 8.27
C SER A 214 5.03 -5.20 8.03
N GLY A 215 4.08 -4.86 7.18
CA GLY A 215 3.02 -5.73 6.70
C GLY A 215 2.92 -5.70 5.17
N LYS A 216 2.65 -6.87 4.55
CA LYS A 216 2.39 -6.95 3.12
C LYS A 216 0.91 -6.79 2.85
N ILE A 217 0.57 -5.92 1.91
CA ILE A 217 -0.79 -5.65 1.45
C ILE A 217 -0.92 -6.13 0.00
N THR A 218 -2.03 -6.76 -0.31
CA THR A 218 -2.40 -7.11 -1.69
C THR A 218 -3.82 -6.59 -1.94
N ILE A 219 -4.02 -5.88 -3.05
CA ILE A 219 -5.27 -5.24 -3.44
C ILE A 219 -5.62 -5.69 -4.85
N GLU A 220 -6.84 -6.16 -5.04
CA GLU A 220 -7.48 -6.27 -6.35
C GLU A 220 -8.18 -4.95 -6.64
N ILE A 221 -7.88 -4.37 -7.80
CA ILE A 221 -8.49 -3.10 -8.22
C ILE A 221 -9.97 -3.35 -8.51
N PRO A 222 -10.90 -2.63 -7.86
CA PRO A 222 -12.32 -2.80 -8.11
C PRO A 222 -12.68 -2.30 -9.51
N VAL A 223 -13.47 -3.08 -10.25
CA VAL A 223 -13.85 -2.76 -11.63
C VAL A 223 -15.36 -2.88 -11.89
N ASP A 224 -16.13 -3.44 -10.96
CA ASP A 224 -17.50 -3.91 -11.22
C ASP A 224 -18.39 -2.88 -11.92
N ASP A 225 -18.57 -1.70 -11.37
CA ASP A 225 -19.48 -0.69 -11.93
C ASP A 225 -18.75 0.45 -12.65
N VAL A 226 -17.41 0.45 -12.68
CA VAL A 226 -16.65 1.60 -13.20
C VAL A 226 -16.86 1.86 -14.69
N THR A 227 -17.13 0.82 -15.49
CA THR A 227 -17.39 0.94 -16.93
C THR A 227 -18.79 1.47 -17.25
N THR A 228 -19.74 1.32 -16.34
CA THR A 228 -21.16 1.68 -16.55
C THR A 228 -21.62 2.88 -15.72
N GLN A 229 -21.09 3.02 -14.51
CA GLN A 229 -21.43 4.10 -13.57
C GLN A 229 -20.29 5.12 -13.40
N GLY A 230 -19.11 4.83 -13.95
CA GLY A 230 -17.92 5.68 -13.86
C GLY A 230 -17.21 5.63 -12.52
N VAL A 231 -17.76 4.94 -11.53
CA VAL A 231 -17.17 4.80 -10.20
C VAL A 231 -17.55 3.47 -9.56
N THR A 232 -16.59 2.89 -8.84
CA THR A 232 -16.81 1.75 -7.95
C THR A 232 -15.82 1.82 -6.79
N ASN A 233 -16.01 1.03 -5.74
CA ASN A 233 -15.10 1.01 -4.61
C ASN A 233 -14.93 -0.38 -4.02
N LEU A 234 -13.77 -0.58 -3.36
CA LEU A 234 -13.48 -1.68 -2.45
C LEU A 234 -13.26 -1.09 -1.06
N ASP A 235 -14.11 -1.44 -0.12
CA ASP A 235 -13.99 -1.06 1.30
C ASP A 235 -13.67 -2.30 2.14
N LYS A 236 -12.39 -2.47 2.48
CA LYS A 236 -11.89 -3.60 3.26
C LYS A 236 -11.61 -3.17 4.70
N LYS A 237 -12.42 -3.67 5.64
CA LYS A 237 -12.31 -3.42 7.09
C LYS A 237 -11.77 -4.60 7.88
N ASP A 238 -11.82 -5.81 7.34
CA ASP A 238 -11.19 -6.98 7.95
C ASP A 238 -9.73 -7.08 7.47
N MET A 239 -8.81 -6.77 8.37
CA MET A 239 -7.36 -6.74 8.13
C MET A 239 -6.63 -7.99 8.63
N LYS A 240 -7.33 -9.08 8.94
CA LYS A 240 -6.72 -10.31 9.51
C LYS A 240 -5.69 -10.97 8.60
N ASP A 241 -5.77 -10.73 7.30
CA ASP A 241 -4.79 -11.21 6.33
C ASP A 241 -3.52 -10.34 6.25
N VAL A 242 -3.54 -9.14 6.83
CA VAL A 242 -2.38 -8.26 6.89
C VAL A 242 -1.65 -8.45 8.22
N VAL A 243 -0.63 -9.29 8.20
CA VAL A 243 0.18 -9.59 9.39
C VAL A 243 1.39 -8.67 9.43
N PHE A 244 1.45 -7.83 10.47
CA PHE A 244 2.60 -6.98 10.74
C PHE A 244 3.65 -7.71 11.55
N LYS A 245 4.92 -7.58 11.12
CA LYS A 245 6.08 -8.14 11.82
C LYS A 245 7.03 -7.01 12.21
N ARG A 246 7.53 -7.07 13.42
CA ARG A 246 8.59 -6.18 13.89
C ARG A 246 9.87 -6.42 13.09
N GLN A 247 10.52 -5.33 12.69
CA GLN A 247 11.80 -5.31 11.98
C GLN A 247 12.94 -4.90 12.90
#